data_1d5d05410820e92490dbe48173877450
#
_entry.id   1d5d05410820e92490dbe48173877450
#
_cell.length_a   1.000
_cell.length_b   1.000
_cell.length_c   1.000
_cell.angle_alpha   90.00
_cell.angle_beta   90.00
_cell.angle_gamma   90.00
#
_symmetry.space_group_name_H-M   'P 1'
#
loop_
_entity.id
_entity.type
_entity.pdbx_description
1 polymer ?
#
loop_
_entity_poly.entity_id
_entity_poly.type
_entity_poly.pdbx_seq_one_letter_code
_entity_poly.pdbx_strand_id
1 'polypeptide(L)'
;MIPLYDLVIHDALIVDGTLAPRYVGSIALKAGKIAAIGDIKGANAGREIDARGLTAAPGFIDVHTHDDRLLLSSPDMAPKASQGVTTVVTGNCGISLACSPTHAVRTPPLDLLDNQGDWFRFPSFAAYREELAAKPAALNAACLIGHTALRATVMDDLNRMATKTEIARM
;
A
#
# COMPACT_ATOMS: atom_id res chain seq x y z
N MET A 1 -5.60 21.87 29.48
CA MET A 1 -6.01 22.47 28.20
C MET A 1 -6.05 21.40 27.16
N ILE A 2 -7.07 21.33 26.32
CA ILE A 2 -7.13 20.39 25.19
C ILE A 2 -6.13 20.86 24.13
N PRO A 3 -5.24 20.02 23.61
CA PRO A 3 -4.27 20.39 22.59
C PRO A 3 -4.98 20.87 21.31
N LEU A 4 -4.42 21.89 20.67
CA LEU A 4 -4.92 22.41 19.38
C LEU A 4 -4.66 21.38 18.26
N TYR A 5 -3.49 20.73 18.31
CA TYR A 5 -3.04 19.72 17.36
C TYR A 5 -2.70 18.39 18.06
N ASP A 6 -2.82 17.28 17.34
CA ASP A 6 -2.44 15.96 17.84
C ASP A 6 -0.92 15.79 17.84
N LEU A 7 -0.27 16.31 16.78
CA LEU A 7 1.18 16.27 16.58
C LEU A 7 1.65 17.54 15.88
N VAL A 8 2.77 18.09 16.32
CA VAL A 8 3.55 19.10 15.57
C VAL A 8 4.97 18.58 15.32
N ILE A 9 5.42 18.69 14.09
CA ILE A 9 6.78 18.42 13.64
C ILE A 9 7.44 19.78 13.42
N HIS A 10 8.47 20.09 14.20
CA HIS A 10 9.10 21.40 14.21
C HIS A 10 10.35 21.44 13.31
N ASP A 11 10.52 22.54 12.61
CA ASP A 11 11.76 22.97 11.95
C ASP A 11 12.36 21.95 10.95
N ALA A 12 11.48 21.19 10.28
CA ALA A 12 11.89 20.27 9.21
C ALA A 12 12.27 21.01 7.92
N LEU A 13 13.19 20.47 7.15
CA LEU A 13 13.38 20.87 5.76
C LEU A 13 12.24 20.27 4.92
N ILE A 14 11.30 21.08 4.48
CA ILE A 14 10.09 20.62 3.77
C ILE A 14 10.37 20.50 2.29
N VAL A 15 10.04 19.31 1.74
CA VAL A 15 10.01 18.98 0.31
C VAL A 15 8.60 18.47 0.01
N ASP A 16 7.72 19.34 -0.48
CA ASP A 16 6.28 19.09 -0.55
C ASP A 16 5.80 18.43 -1.86
N GLY A 17 6.72 18.20 -2.80
CA GLY A 17 6.40 17.58 -4.10
C GLY A 17 5.81 18.55 -5.15
N THR A 18 5.68 19.83 -4.84
CA THR A 18 5.11 20.84 -5.77
C THR A 18 6.12 21.36 -6.79
N LEU A 19 7.37 20.89 -6.76
CA LEU A 19 8.53 21.43 -7.50
C LEU A 19 8.99 22.82 -7.03
N ALA A 20 8.38 23.39 -5.99
CA ALA A 20 8.88 24.61 -5.36
C ALA A 20 10.20 24.35 -4.62
N PRO A 21 11.05 25.38 -4.43
CA PRO A 21 12.25 25.25 -3.62
C PRO A 21 11.90 24.77 -2.20
N ARG A 22 12.71 23.83 -1.69
CA ARG A 22 12.61 23.38 -0.29
C ARG A 22 12.79 24.56 0.68
N TYR A 23 12.12 24.47 1.82
CA TYR A 23 12.16 25.50 2.86
C TYR A 23 12.10 24.88 4.26
N VAL A 24 12.56 25.59 5.27
CA VAL A 24 12.43 25.16 6.66
C VAL A 24 11.06 25.60 7.19
N GLY A 25 10.33 24.68 7.83
CA GLY A 25 9.02 24.94 8.39
C GLY A 25 8.56 23.82 9.31
N SER A 26 7.42 24.03 9.95
CA SER A 26 6.77 23.08 10.83
C SER A 26 5.49 22.53 10.21
N ILE A 27 5.09 21.32 10.61
CA ILE A 27 3.88 20.64 10.12
C ILE A 27 3.03 20.29 11.32
N ALA A 28 1.76 20.73 11.34
CA ALA A 28 0.79 20.35 12.34
C ALA A 28 -0.22 19.34 11.79
N LEU A 29 -0.49 18.31 12.58
CA LEU A 29 -1.41 17.23 12.27
C LEU A 29 -2.58 17.22 13.25
N LYS A 30 -3.80 17.04 12.72
CA LYS A 30 -5.02 16.87 13.51
C LYS A 30 -5.96 15.89 12.84
N ALA A 31 -6.48 14.95 13.62
CA ALA A 31 -7.39 13.90 13.14
C ALA A 31 -6.87 13.17 11.89
N GLY A 32 -5.57 12.81 11.88
CA GLY A 32 -4.91 12.11 10.79
C GLY A 32 -4.70 12.92 9.50
N LYS A 33 -4.87 14.26 9.56
CA LYS A 33 -4.68 15.15 8.41
C LYS A 33 -3.66 16.23 8.71
N ILE A 34 -2.99 16.73 7.68
CA ILE A 34 -2.18 17.94 7.75
C ILE A 34 -3.14 19.12 7.95
N ALA A 35 -3.05 19.76 9.12
CA ALA A 35 -3.88 20.90 9.48
C ALA A 35 -3.23 22.25 9.15
N ALA A 36 -1.89 22.31 9.23
CA ALA A 36 -1.13 23.51 8.88
C ALA A 36 0.31 23.13 8.50
N ILE A 37 0.92 23.96 7.64
CA ILE A 37 2.34 23.92 7.30
C ILE A 37 2.89 25.35 7.33
N GLY A 38 4.09 25.55 7.87
CA GLY A 38 4.77 26.83 7.91
C GLY A 38 5.26 27.21 9.31
N ASP A 39 5.14 28.49 9.69
CA ASP A 39 5.51 28.95 11.02
C ASP A 39 4.39 28.67 12.03
N ILE A 40 4.54 27.63 12.82
CA ILE A 40 3.53 27.15 13.80
C ILE A 40 4.08 27.34 15.22
N LYS A 41 4.56 28.56 15.54
CA LYS A 41 5.13 28.87 16.84
C LYS A 41 4.07 28.90 17.93
N GLY A 42 4.39 28.30 19.09
CA GLY A 42 3.55 28.36 20.29
C GLY A 42 2.25 27.56 20.20
N ALA A 43 2.09 26.72 19.22
CA ALA A 43 0.95 25.83 19.11
C ALA A 43 1.03 24.72 20.19
N ASN A 44 -0.06 24.57 20.96
CA ASN A 44 -0.19 23.48 21.92
C ASN A 44 -0.52 22.18 21.17
N ALA A 45 0.36 21.19 21.24
CA ALA A 45 0.19 19.87 20.62
C ALA A 45 0.23 18.75 21.67
N GLY A 46 -0.45 17.65 21.38
CA GLY A 46 -0.43 16.46 22.21
C GLY A 46 0.93 15.76 22.17
N ARG A 47 1.62 15.87 21.03
CA ARG A 47 2.97 15.38 20.81
C ARG A 47 3.75 16.33 19.92
N GLU A 48 5.04 16.47 20.19
CA GLU A 48 5.95 17.30 19.40
C GLU A 48 7.19 16.50 18.97
N ILE A 49 7.67 16.78 17.77
CA ILE A 49 8.90 16.19 17.21
C ILE A 49 9.80 17.34 16.78
N ASP A 50 11.01 17.39 17.30
CA ASP A 50 12.07 18.25 16.77
C ASP A 50 12.67 17.61 15.53
N ALA A 51 12.46 18.20 14.36
CA ALA A 51 12.94 17.70 13.08
C ALA A 51 14.06 18.56 12.48
N ARG A 52 14.77 19.33 13.31
CA ARG A 52 15.94 20.10 12.85
C ARG A 52 16.99 19.17 12.25
N GLY A 53 17.41 19.49 11.02
CA GLY A 53 18.35 18.66 10.24
C GLY A 53 17.72 17.45 9.56
N LEU A 54 16.41 17.22 9.75
CA LEU A 54 15.68 16.18 9.06
C LEU A 54 14.84 16.79 7.91
N THR A 55 14.51 15.94 6.94
CA THR A 55 13.64 16.31 5.82
C THR A 55 12.25 15.72 6.01
N ALA A 56 11.22 16.54 5.85
CA ALA A 56 9.83 16.10 5.77
C ALA A 56 9.38 16.14 4.30
N ALA A 57 8.88 15.02 3.81
CA ALA A 57 8.36 14.84 2.47
C ALA A 57 7.11 13.95 2.50
N PRO A 58 6.27 13.95 1.45
CA PRO A 58 5.25 12.93 1.26
C PRO A 58 5.88 11.54 1.31
N GLY A 59 5.17 10.56 1.91
CA GLY A 59 5.63 9.18 1.92
C GLY A 59 5.76 8.61 0.52
N PHE A 60 6.71 7.71 0.30
CA PHE A 60 6.93 7.09 -1.00
C PHE A 60 5.77 6.15 -1.35
N ILE A 61 5.46 6.08 -2.65
CA ILE A 61 4.49 5.16 -3.21
C ILE A 61 5.26 4.13 -4.03
N ASP A 62 5.23 2.87 -3.59
CA ASP A 62 5.76 1.76 -4.38
C ASP A 62 4.67 1.31 -5.36
N VAL A 63 4.80 1.73 -6.62
CA VAL A 63 3.78 1.53 -7.66
C VAL A 63 3.80 0.14 -8.29
N HIS A 64 4.75 -0.70 -7.95
CA HIS A 64 4.88 -2.04 -8.51
C HIS A 64 5.52 -3.01 -7.50
N THR A 65 4.69 -3.72 -6.77
CA THR A 65 5.15 -4.66 -5.76
C THR A 65 4.30 -5.95 -5.75
N HIS A 66 4.86 -7.01 -5.17
CA HIS A 66 4.24 -8.31 -4.97
C HIS A 66 3.91 -8.54 -3.48
N ASP A 67 3.50 -7.48 -2.80
CA ASP A 67 3.24 -7.49 -1.36
C ASP A 67 1.85 -8.01 -0.99
N ASP A 68 1.06 -8.55 -1.93
CA ASP A 68 -0.29 -9.06 -1.70
C ASP A 68 -0.38 -9.95 -0.46
N ARG A 69 0.55 -10.91 -0.35
CA ARG A 69 0.65 -11.78 0.80
C ARG A 69 1.17 -11.05 2.03
N LEU A 70 2.17 -10.19 1.85
CA LEU A 70 2.85 -9.52 2.95
C LEU A 70 1.91 -8.59 3.71
N LEU A 71 0.99 -7.92 3.03
CA LEU A 71 -0.04 -7.08 3.63
C LEU A 71 -0.88 -7.83 4.68
N LEU A 72 -1.06 -9.16 4.52
CA LEU A 72 -1.82 -10.01 5.43
C LEU A 72 -0.93 -10.75 6.43
N SER A 73 0.24 -11.25 5.98
CA SER A 73 1.11 -12.11 6.80
C SER A 73 2.04 -11.33 7.72
N SER A 74 2.38 -10.09 7.36
CA SER A 74 3.25 -9.19 8.13
C SER A 74 2.73 -7.75 8.03
N PRO A 75 1.58 -7.46 8.65
CA PRO A 75 0.86 -6.20 8.45
C PRO A 75 1.61 -4.97 8.98
N ASP A 76 2.65 -5.13 9.78
CA ASP A 76 3.56 -4.05 10.15
C ASP A 76 4.35 -3.49 8.97
N MET A 77 4.49 -4.26 7.89
CA MET A 77 5.19 -3.88 6.66
C MET A 77 6.57 -3.26 6.91
N ALA A 78 7.27 -3.73 7.96
CA ALA A 78 8.52 -3.14 8.43
C ALA A 78 9.59 -2.92 7.35
N PRO A 79 9.82 -3.84 6.38
CA PRO A 79 10.80 -3.62 5.30
C PRO A 79 10.50 -2.41 4.41
N LYS A 80 9.22 -2.10 4.21
CA LYS A 80 8.78 -0.95 3.40
C LYS A 80 8.66 0.31 4.25
N ALA A 81 8.01 0.20 5.41
CA ALA A 81 7.78 1.33 6.32
C ALA A 81 9.10 1.97 6.79
N SER A 82 10.12 1.16 7.08
CA SER A 82 11.44 1.64 7.52
C SER A 82 12.19 2.45 6.46
N GLN A 83 11.77 2.37 5.19
CA GLN A 83 12.33 3.12 4.08
C GLN A 83 11.46 4.29 3.63
N GLY A 84 10.40 4.62 4.40
CA GLY A 84 9.51 5.74 4.11
C GLY A 84 8.44 5.44 3.05
N VAL A 85 8.25 4.19 2.67
CA VAL A 85 7.10 3.79 1.84
C VAL A 85 5.84 3.85 2.70
N THR A 86 4.81 4.52 2.22
CA THR A 86 3.51 4.68 2.90
C THR A 86 2.34 4.09 2.13
N THR A 87 2.57 3.78 0.86
CA THR A 87 1.54 3.19 -0.02
C THR A 87 2.20 2.20 -0.96
N VAL A 88 1.55 1.06 -1.16
CA VAL A 88 1.97 0.03 -2.12
C VAL A 88 0.87 -0.21 -3.15
N VAL A 89 1.25 -0.51 -4.40
CA VAL A 89 0.32 -0.90 -5.47
C VAL A 89 0.62 -2.35 -5.83
N THR A 90 -0.32 -3.26 -5.53
CA THR A 90 -0.21 -4.68 -5.85
C THR A 90 -1.01 -5.04 -7.11
N GLY A 91 -0.73 -6.19 -7.72
CA GLY A 91 -1.44 -6.66 -8.91
C GLY A 91 -1.00 -6.02 -10.23
N ASN A 92 -0.17 -5.00 -10.21
CA ASN A 92 0.26 -4.23 -11.39
C ASN A 92 1.03 -5.07 -12.43
N CYS A 93 1.79 -6.07 -11.97
CA CYS A 93 2.54 -7.00 -12.81
C CYS A 93 1.65 -8.10 -13.44
N GLY A 94 0.34 -8.05 -13.24
CA GLY A 94 -0.61 -9.02 -13.77
C GLY A 94 -0.82 -10.24 -12.89
N ILE A 95 -0.23 -10.31 -11.70
CA ILE A 95 -0.46 -11.36 -10.71
C ILE A 95 -1.07 -10.80 -9.44
N SER A 96 -2.00 -11.52 -8.83
CA SER A 96 -2.65 -11.15 -7.56
C SER A 96 -3.10 -12.40 -6.82
N LEU A 97 -3.22 -12.32 -5.49
CA LEU A 97 -3.81 -13.40 -4.69
C LEU A 97 -5.31 -13.54 -4.91
N ALA A 98 -5.99 -12.42 -5.19
CA ALA A 98 -7.43 -12.40 -5.37
C ALA A 98 -7.86 -12.90 -6.75
N CYS A 99 -9.05 -13.49 -6.79
CA CYS A 99 -9.64 -14.17 -7.92
C CYS A 99 -8.83 -15.40 -8.37
N SER A 100 -8.12 -16.02 -7.42
CA SER A 100 -7.39 -17.25 -7.70
C SER A 100 -8.13 -18.46 -7.11
N PRO A 101 -8.33 -19.52 -7.88
CA PRO A 101 -8.90 -20.74 -7.34
C PRO A 101 -7.87 -21.41 -6.41
N THR A 102 -8.36 -22.05 -5.38
CA THR A 102 -7.57 -22.84 -4.41
C THR A 102 -6.72 -23.96 -5.05
N HIS A 103 -6.91 -24.22 -6.32
CA HIS A 103 -6.23 -25.26 -7.10
C HIS A 103 -5.42 -24.71 -8.28
N ALA A 104 -5.23 -23.41 -8.39
CA ALA A 104 -4.32 -22.88 -9.41
C ALA A 104 -2.97 -23.52 -9.15
N VAL A 105 -2.59 -24.39 -10.06
CA VAL A 105 -1.22 -24.91 -10.13
C VAL A 105 -0.33 -23.70 -10.08
N ARG A 106 0.64 -23.70 -9.19
CA ARG A 106 1.62 -22.64 -8.95
C ARG A 106 2.51 -22.45 -10.17
N THR A 107 1.86 -22.02 -11.25
CA THR A 107 2.52 -21.78 -12.50
C THR A 107 3.20 -20.44 -12.43
N PRO A 108 4.47 -20.32 -12.75
CA PRO A 108 5.11 -19.04 -12.90
C PRO A 108 4.26 -18.11 -13.80
N PRO A 109 4.08 -16.83 -13.42
CA PRO A 109 4.72 -16.12 -12.31
C PRO A 109 3.91 -16.08 -10.99
N LEU A 110 2.80 -16.81 -10.84
CA LEU A 110 1.97 -16.79 -9.64
C LEU A 110 2.70 -17.29 -8.39
N ASP A 111 3.70 -18.15 -8.55
CA ASP A 111 4.59 -18.67 -7.50
C ASP A 111 5.37 -17.56 -6.77
N LEU A 112 5.52 -16.36 -7.37
CA LEU A 112 6.12 -15.20 -6.70
C LEU A 112 5.32 -14.72 -5.49
N LEU A 113 3.99 -14.91 -5.49
CA LEU A 113 3.14 -14.52 -4.37
C LEU A 113 3.11 -15.58 -3.27
N ASP A 114 3.12 -16.85 -3.66
CA ASP A 114 3.13 -17.98 -2.74
C ASP A 114 3.50 -19.28 -3.47
N ASN A 115 4.60 -19.90 -3.07
CA ASN A 115 5.05 -21.17 -3.61
C ASN A 115 4.51 -22.41 -2.86
N GLN A 116 3.84 -22.20 -1.72
CA GLN A 116 3.27 -23.28 -0.90
C GLN A 116 1.77 -23.47 -1.15
N GLY A 117 1.08 -22.45 -1.70
CA GLY A 117 -0.30 -22.50 -2.15
C GLY A 117 -1.37 -22.24 -1.11
N ASP A 118 -1.00 -21.83 0.10
CA ASP A 118 -1.94 -21.58 1.18
C ASP A 118 -2.61 -20.20 1.09
N TRP A 119 -2.01 -19.28 0.34
CA TRP A 119 -2.47 -17.90 0.20
C TRP A 119 -3.40 -17.68 -0.98
N PHE A 120 -3.41 -18.55 -1.98
CA PHE A 120 -4.36 -18.50 -3.10
C PHE A 120 -5.73 -19.05 -2.71
N ARG A 121 -6.36 -18.41 -1.71
CA ARG A 121 -7.62 -18.83 -1.10
C ARG A 121 -8.77 -17.86 -1.30
N PHE A 122 -8.55 -16.76 -1.99
CA PHE A 122 -9.54 -15.71 -2.15
C PHE A 122 -10.37 -15.93 -3.42
N PRO A 123 -11.65 -16.36 -3.30
CA PRO A 123 -12.50 -16.63 -4.47
C PRO A 123 -12.92 -15.37 -5.20
N SER A 124 -12.80 -14.21 -4.55
CA SER A 124 -13.13 -12.91 -5.11
C SER A 124 -12.23 -11.81 -4.57
N PHE A 125 -12.18 -10.71 -5.29
CA PHE A 125 -11.47 -9.51 -4.83
C PHE A 125 -12.12 -8.90 -3.57
N ALA A 126 -13.44 -9.04 -3.43
CA ALA A 126 -14.14 -8.60 -2.23
C ALA A 126 -13.66 -9.35 -0.98
N ALA A 127 -13.53 -10.68 -1.06
CA ALA A 127 -13.04 -11.49 0.05
C ALA A 127 -11.61 -11.09 0.50
N TYR A 128 -10.73 -10.82 -0.45
CA TYR A 128 -9.38 -10.33 -0.14
C TYR A 128 -9.42 -8.95 0.56
N ARG A 129 -10.24 -8.03 0.05
CA ARG A 129 -10.39 -6.71 0.66
C ARG A 129 -11.00 -6.76 2.06
N GLU A 130 -11.95 -7.64 2.29
CA GLU A 130 -12.56 -7.86 3.61
C GLU A 130 -11.52 -8.33 4.64
N GLU A 131 -10.63 -9.25 4.26
CA GLU A 131 -9.56 -9.71 5.15
C GLU A 131 -8.54 -8.59 5.44
N LEU A 132 -8.16 -7.80 4.43
CA LEU A 132 -7.32 -6.61 4.62
C LEU A 132 -7.98 -5.56 5.53
N ALA A 133 -9.28 -5.36 5.40
CA ALA A 133 -10.01 -4.42 6.26
C ALA A 133 -10.13 -4.91 7.71
N ALA A 134 -10.23 -6.22 7.90
CA ALA A 134 -10.30 -6.84 9.24
C ALA A 134 -8.95 -6.75 9.99
N LYS A 135 -7.84 -6.76 9.26
CA LYS A 135 -6.47 -6.62 9.80
C LYS A 135 -5.67 -5.62 8.95
N PRO A 136 -5.89 -4.32 9.13
CA PRO A 136 -5.24 -3.31 8.33
C PRO A 136 -3.71 -3.36 8.46
N ALA A 137 -3.02 -3.27 7.33
CA ALA A 137 -1.58 -3.09 7.32
C ALA A 137 -1.19 -1.69 7.75
N ALA A 138 0.08 -1.50 8.15
CA ALA A 138 0.64 -0.20 8.52
C ALA A 138 0.75 0.77 7.34
N LEU A 139 0.68 0.26 6.10
CA LEU A 139 0.73 1.05 4.86
C LEU A 139 -0.63 1.05 4.17
N ASN A 140 -0.88 2.09 3.38
CA ASN A 140 -2.00 2.07 2.45
C ASN A 140 -1.72 1.08 1.31
N ALA A 141 -2.77 0.44 0.81
CA ALA A 141 -2.67 -0.48 -0.33
C ALA A 141 -3.69 -0.11 -1.41
N ALA A 142 -3.21 0.03 -2.64
CA ALA A 142 -4.02 0.09 -3.84
C ALA A 142 -3.89 -1.26 -4.56
N CYS A 143 -4.92 -2.09 -4.44
CA CYS A 143 -4.88 -3.44 -4.95
C CYS A 143 -5.56 -3.53 -6.32
N LEU A 144 -4.85 -4.05 -7.31
CA LEU A 144 -5.35 -4.36 -8.65
C LEU A 144 -5.60 -5.87 -8.77
N ILE A 145 -6.46 -6.25 -9.67
CA ILE A 145 -6.66 -7.65 -10.04
C ILE A 145 -5.67 -8.00 -11.15
N GLY A 146 -4.85 -9.02 -10.91
CA GLY A 146 -3.86 -9.48 -11.87
C GLY A 146 -4.50 -10.20 -13.06
N HIS A 147 -4.18 -9.80 -14.28
CA HIS A 147 -4.70 -10.44 -15.50
C HIS A 147 -4.31 -11.92 -15.60
N THR A 148 -3.07 -12.29 -15.22
CA THR A 148 -2.65 -13.69 -15.17
C THR A 148 -3.44 -14.50 -14.14
N ALA A 149 -3.75 -13.89 -13.00
CA ALA A 149 -4.59 -14.52 -11.98
C ALA A 149 -6.01 -14.81 -12.54
N LEU A 150 -6.63 -13.85 -13.25
CA LEU A 150 -7.91 -14.06 -13.93
C LEU A 150 -7.83 -15.17 -14.98
N ARG A 151 -6.79 -15.17 -15.80
CA ARG A 151 -6.60 -16.23 -16.81
C ARG A 151 -6.49 -17.60 -16.16
N ALA A 152 -5.68 -17.73 -15.12
CA ALA A 152 -5.50 -18.99 -14.39
C ALA A 152 -6.77 -19.51 -13.72
N THR A 153 -7.73 -18.61 -13.45
CA THR A 153 -9.03 -18.98 -12.89
C THR A 153 -9.96 -19.65 -13.91
N VAL A 154 -9.84 -19.31 -15.19
CA VAL A 154 -10.81 -19.73 -16.22
C VAL A 154 -10.21 -20.57 -17.34
N MET A 155 -8.90 -20.63 -17.44
CA MET A 155 -8.18 -21.36 -18.49
C MET A 155 -7.38 -22.51 -17.89
N ASP A 156 -7.33 -23.62 -18.61
CA ASP A 156 -6.53 -24.82 -18.31
C ASP A 156 -5.10 -24.75 -18.87
N ASP A 157 -4.91 -23.97 -19.96
CA ASP A 157 -3.62 -23.72 -20.59
C ASP A 157 -3.44 -22.21 -20.85
N LEU A 158 -2.46 -21.62 -20.17
CA LEU A 158 -2.16 -20.19 -20.27
C LEU A 158 -1.35 -19.82 -21.52
N ASN A 159 -0.79 -20.80 -22.24
CA ASN A 159 0.04 -20.57 -23.43
C ASN A 159 -0.78 -20.40 -24.72
N ARG A 160 -2.09 -20.53 -24.65
CA ARG A 160 -3.00 -20.32 -25.77
C ARG A 160 -3.78 -19.02 -25.63
N MET A 161 -4.41 -18.60 -26.71
CA MET A 161 -5.38 -17.49 -26.66
C MET A 161 -6.64 -17.90 -25.89
N ALA A 162 -7.19 -16.97 -25.12
CA ALA A 162 -8.49 -17.17 -24.48
C ALA A 162 -9.61 -17.19 -25.49
N THR A 163 -10.58 -18.06 -25.33
CA THR A 163 -11.81 -18.09 -26.10
C THR A 163 -12.74 -16.94 -25.69
N LYS A 164 -13.73 -16.62 -26.51
CA LYS A 164 -14.75 -15.60 -26.18
C LYS A 164 -15.49 -15.93 -24.88
N THR A 165 -15.75 -17.20 -24.61
CA THR A 165 -16.41 -17.66 -23.37
C THR A 165 -15.52 -17.45 -22.15
N GLU A 166 -14.22 -17.74 -22.26
CA GLU A 166 -13.25 -17.51 -21.17
C GLU A 166 -13.08 -16.03 -20.89
N ILE A 167 -12.99 -15.19 -21.94
CA ILE A 167 -12.93 -13.72 -21.79
C ILE A 167 -14.17 -13.19 -21.05
N ALA A 168 -15.36 -13.69 -21.39
CA ALA A 168 -16.59 -13.27 -20.73
C ALA A 168 -16.69 -13.73 -19.26
N ARG A 169 -15.90 -14.73 -18.86
CA ARG A 169 -15.81 -15.20 -17.46
C ARG A 169 -14.72 -14.50 -16.65
N MET A 170 -13.76 -13.86 -17.28
CA MET A 170 -12.75 -13.03 -16.64
C MET A 170 -13.31 -11.70 -16.16
#